data_0384b0703e5e734da344dda3bf21e335
#
_entry.id   0384b0703e5e734da344dda3bf21e335
#
_cell.length_a   1.000
_cell.length_b   1.000
_cell.length_c   1.000
_cell.angle_alpha   90.00
_cell.angle_beta   90.00
_cell.angle_gamma   90.00
#
_symmetry.space_group_name_H-M   'P 1'
#
loop_
_entity.id
_entity.type
_entity.pdbx_description
1 polymer ?
#
loop_
_entity_poly.entity_id
_entity_poly.type
_entity_poly.pdbx_seq_one_letter_code
_entity_poly.pdbx_strand_id
1 'polypeptide(L)'
;KLYEMCEKARKILTGKYGVGRVIARPFIGNAKDGFTRTKNRRDFSLEPTGPTILDLTKAKGMEVVAVGKIEDIFEHRGMTRTDHTTNNHDGIEKTIQFLKDDFEGLLFTNLVDTDMIYGHRNDVEGYAGALEYFDSRLPEILAQLKEEDVLFITADHGCDPTTPSTDHSREYVPIL
;
A
#
# COMPACT_ATOMS: atom_id res chain seq x y z
N LYS A 1 -16.24 20.77 8.50
CA LYS A 1 -17.44 20.51 7.69
C LYS A 1 -17.21 19.39 6.66
N LEU A 2 -16.18 19.46 5.76
CA LEU A 2 -15.94 18.39 4.77
C LEU A 2 -15.62 17.06 5.45
N TYR A 3 -14.69 17.03 6.40
CA TYR A 3 -14.34 15.82 7.15
C TYR A 3 -15.53 15.24 7.92
N GLU A 4 -16.30 16.06 8.61
CA GLU A 4 -17.53 15.63 9.30
C GLU A 4 -18.55 14.98 8.35
N MET A 5 -18.64 15.49 7.11
CA MET A 5 -19.49 14.87 6.07
C MET A 5 -18.94 13.49 5.67
N CYS A 6 -17.63 13.38 5.47
CA CYS A 6 -17.00 12.10 5.16
C CYS A 6 -17.12 11.10 6.32
N GLU A 7 -16.97 11.53 7.56
CA GLU A 7 -17.19 10.69 8.74
C GLU A 7 -18.63 10.18 8.83
N LYS A 8 -19.61 11.03 8.54
CA LYS A 8 -21.00 10.59 8.47
C LYS A 8 -21.24 9.60 7.32
N ALA A 9 -20.69 9.88 6.14
CA ALA A 9 -20.78 8.99 5.01
C ALA A 9 -20.12 7.63 5.33
N ARG A 10 -18.95 7.61 5.99
CA ARG A 10 -18.27 6.38 6.42
C ARG A 10 -19.15 5.51 7.32
N LYS A 11 -19.89 6.15 8.25
CA LYS A 11 -20.82 5.44 9.16
C LYS A 11 -22.03 4.84 8.45
N ILE A 12 -22.48 5.47 7.36
CA ILE A 12 -23.64 5.00 6.57
C ILE A 12 -23.22 3.89 5.61
N LEU A 13 -22.05 4.04 4.98
CA LEU A 13 -21.55 3.15 3.93
C LEU A 13 -20.85 1.91 4.53
N THR A 14 -21.62 1.09 5.23
CA THR A 14 -21.19 -0.16 5.90
C THR A 14 -22.07 -1.34 5.49
N GLY A 15 -21.73 -2.54 5.89
CA GLY A 15 -22.47 -3.77 5.60
C GLY A 15 -22.66 -3.97 4.08
N LYS A 16 -23.87 -4.23 3.62
CA LYS A 16 -24.17 -4.47 2.19
C LYS A 16 -23.92 -3.25 1.28
N TYR A 17 -23.82 -2.06 1.85
CA TYR A 17 -23.49 -0.81 1.15
C TYR A 17 -22.05 -0.36 1.43
N GLY A 18 -21.24 -1.24 2.00
CA GLY A 18 -19.87 -0.95 2.36
C GLY A 18 -19.02 -0.59 1.15
N VAL A 19 -18.29 0.53 1.26
CA VAL A 19 -17.25 0.92 0.32
C VAL A 19 -15.93 0.97 1.07
N GLY A 20 -14.83 0.57 0.43
CA GLY A 20 -13.53 0.48 1.07
C GLY A 20 -13.04 1.81 1.64
N ARG A 21 -13.30 2.92 0.94
CA ARG A 21 -12.86 4.25 1.39
C ARG A 21 -13.88 5.34 1.10
N VAL A 22 -13.98 6.30 2.01
CA VAL A 22 -14.60 7.62 1.80
C VAL A 22 -13.48 8.66 1.87
N ILE A 23 -13.29 9.44 0.82
CA ILE A 23 -12.11 10.30 0.69
C ILE A 23 -12.52 11.76 0.71
N ALA A 24 -11.95 12.53 1.64
CA ALA A 24 -11.98 13.99 1.60
C ALA A 24 -10.81 14.52 0.76
N ARG A 25 -11.11 15.28 -0.28
CA ARG A 25 -10.09 15.94 -1.13
C ARG A 25 -10.27 17.47 -1.11
N PRO A 26 -9.82 18.15 -0.02
CA PRO A 26 -9.92 19.60 0.05
C PRO A 26 -9.17 20.29 -1.09
N PHE A 27 -9.75 21.36 -1.60
CA PHE A 27 -9.15 22.18 -2.66
C PHE A 27 -9.34 23.66 -2.33
N ILE A 28 -8.54 24.49 -2.97
CA ILE A 28 -8.62 25.94 -2.97
C ILE A 28 -8.82 26.44 -4.39
N GLY A 29 -9.26 27.69 -4.53
CA GLY A 29 -9.52 28.30 -5.83
C GLY A 29 -11.00 28.54 -6.07
N ASN A 30 -11.31 28.95 -7.29
CA ASN A 30 -12.66 29.30 -7.75
C ASN A 30 -12.81 28.99 -9.26
N ALA A 31 -14.04 29.15 -9.79
CA ALA A 31 -14.32 28.83 -11.19
C ALA A 31 -13.57 29.70 -12.21
N LYS A 32 -13.11 30.90 -11.81
CA LYS A 32 -12.41 31.83 -12.70
C LYS A 32 -10.92 31.48 -12.81
N ASP A 33 -10.30 31.16 -11.67
CA ASP A 33 -8.85 30.99 -11.54
C ASP A 33 -8.45 29.50 -11.51
N GLY A 34 -9.45 28.59 -11.58
CA GLY A 34 -9.27 27.18 -11.45
C GLY A 34 -9.24 26.68 -10.00
N PHE A 35 -9.10 25.35 -9.85
CA PHE A 35 -9.10 24.67 -8.56
C PHE A 35 -7.79 23.90 -8.37
N THR A 36 -7.17 24.06 -7.20
CA THR A 36 -5.95 23.34 -6.83
C THR A 36 -6.21 22.45 -5.62
N ARG A 37 -5.88 21.14 -5.72
CA ARG A 37 -5.96 20.21 -4.60
C ARG A 37 -4.92 20.59 -3.54
N THR A 38 -5.33 20.52 -2.28
CA THR A 38 -4.42 20.74 -1.14
C THR A 38 -3.82 19.41 -0.68
N LYS A 39 -2.76 19.49 0.13
CA LYS A 39 -2.17 18.34 0.82
C LYS A 39 -3.05 17.76 1.95
N ASN A 40 -4.19 18.39 2.23
CA ASN A 40 -5.09 18.02 3.32
C ASN A 40 -6.07 16.90 2.92
N ARG A 41 -5.67 16.00 2.01
CA ARG A 41 -6.42 14.78 1.75
C ARG A 41 -6.53 13.96 3.03
N ARG A 42 -7.73 13.41 3.27
CA ARG A 42 -7.94 12.46 4.36
C ARG A 42 -8.84 11.33 3.88
N ASP A 43 -8.38 10.12 4.10
CA ASP A 43 -9.11 8.91 3.80
C ASP A 43 -9.79 8.40 5.08
N PHE A 44 -11.02 7.95 4.94
CA PHE A 44 -11.82 7.30 5.99
C PHE A 44 -12.08 5.89 5.49
N SER A 45 -11.18 5.00 5.80
CA SER A 45 -11.19 3.62 5.33
C SER A 45 -12.20 2.77 6.12
N LEU A 46 -12.53 1.62 5.58
CA LEU A 46 -13.27 0.58 6.28
C LEU A 46 -12.25 -0.41 6.83
N GLU A 47 -12.34 -0.69 8.12
CA GLU A 47 -11.55 -1.78 8.70
C GLU A 47 -11.87 -3.11 8.00
N PRO A 48 -10.92 -4.04 7.94
CA PRO A 48 -11.17 -5.39 7.47
C PRO A 48 -12.40 -6.00 8.16
N THR A 49 -13.31 -6.58 7.38
CA THR A 49 -14.59 -7.09 7.86
C THR A 49 -14.49 -8.38 8.68
N GLY A 50 -13.32 -8.97 8.76
CA GLY A 50 -13.00 -10.16 9.52
C GLY A 50 -11.55 -10.20 9.96
N PRO A 51 -11.13 -11.25 10.69
CA PRO A 51 -9.73 -11.45 11.02
C PRO A 51 -8.88 -11.63 9.76
N THR A 52 -7.76 -10.93 9.70
CA THR A 52 -6.76 -11.03 8.63
C THR A 52 -5.58 -11.89 9.08
N ILE A 53 -4.68 -12.21 8.17
CA ILE A 53 -3.42 -12.90 8.54
C ILE A 53 -2.61 -12.09 9.55
N LEU A 54 -2.68 -10.75 9.49
CA LEU A 54 -2.01 -9.86 10.43
C LEU A 54 -2.55 -10.08 11.84
N ASP A 55 -3.88 -10.12 11.99
CA ASP A 55 -4.53 -10.37 13.28
C ASP A 55 -4.19 -11.75 13.82
N LEU A 56 -4.18 -12.77 12.96
CA LEU A 56 -3.89 -14.16 13.35
C LEU A 56 -2.44 -14.33 13.80
N THR A 57 -1.50 -13.71 13.08
CA THR A 57 -0.07 -13.71 13.43
C THR A 57 0.15 -13.02 14.77
N LYS A 58 -0.39 -11.82 14.93
CA LYS A 58 -0.32 -11.07 16.20
C LYS A 58 -0.96 -11.81 17.37
N ALA A 59 -2.10 -12.46 17.14
CA ALA A 59 -2.79 -13.23 18.18
C ALA A 59 -1.98 -14.43 18.69
N LYS A 60 -1.05 -14.94 17.88
CA LYS A 60 -0.08 -15.97 18.27
C LYS A 60 1.14 -15.42 19.03
N GLY A 61 1.19 -14.12 19.27
CA GLY A 61 2.33 -13.48 19.93
C GLY A 61 3.52 -13.23 19.02
N MET A 62 3.37 -13.43 17.71
CA MET A 62 4.36 -13.17 16.68
C MET A 62 4.36 -11.70 16.26
N GLU A 63 5.46 -11.22 15.72
CA GLU A 63 5.53 -9.86 15.19
C GLU A 63 4.84 -9.72 13.83
N VAL A 64 4.28 -8.55 13.58
CA VAL A 64 3.76 -8.12 12.28
C VAL A 64 4.34 -6.76 11.97
N VAL A 65 5.33 -6.76 11.08
CA VAL A 65 6.04 -5.55 10.63
C VAL A 65 5.44 -5.10 9.32
N ALA A 66 4.91 -3.89 9.28
CA ALA A 66 4.28 -3.29 8.11
C ALA A 66 5.17 -2.16 7.54
N VAL A 67 5.54 -2.26 6.27
CA VAL A 67 6.36 -1.26 5.58
C VAL A 67 5.56 -0.64 4.44
N GLY A 68 5.60 0.68 4.34
CA GLY A 68 4.87 1.44 3.33
C GLY A 68 3.42 1.70 3.73
N LYS A 69 2.46 1.42 2.84
CA LYS A 69 1.04 1.71 3.05
C LYS A 69 0.25 0.60 3.75
N ILE A 70 0.89 -0.46 4.19
CA ILE A 70 0.19 -1.59 4.80
C ILE A 70 -0.64 -1.15 6.01
N GLU A 71 -0.08 -0.27 6.84
CA GLU A 71 -0.79 0.29 7.99
C GLU A 71 -2.09 1.00 7.59
N ASP A 72 -2.03 1.85 6.57
CA ASP A 72 -3.20 2.57 6.05
C ASP A 72 -4.24 1.64 5.40
N ILE A 73 -3.77 0.60 4.69
CA ILE A 73 -4.63 -0.37 4.00
C ILE A 73 -5.44 -1.18 5.01
N PHE A 74 -4.82 -1.58 6.12
CA PHE A 74 -5.45 -2.37 7.17
C PHE A 74 -6.02 -1.51 8.32
N GLU A 75 -6.13 -0.19 8.13
CA GLU A 75 -6.69 0.77 9.10
C GLU A 75 -6.07 0.62 10.49
N HIS A 76 -4.74 0.57 10.53
CA HIS A 76 -3.93 0.45 11.75
C HIS A 76 -4.17 -0.85 12.57
N ARG A 77 -4.77 -1.87 11.93
CA ARG A 77 -5.16 -3.10 12.61
C ARG A 77 -4.21 -4.26 12.31
N GLY A 78 -3.80 -4.96 13.34
CA GLY A 78 -3.05 -6.22 13.23
C GLY A 78 -1.53 -6.07 13.25
N MET A 79 -0.97 -4.86 13.13
CA MET A 79 0.48 -4.65 13.19
C MET A 79 1.01 -4.58 14.63
N THR A 80 2.29 -4.91 14.78
CA THR A 80 3.09 -4.68 15.99
C THR A 80 4.11 -3.58 15.78
N ARG A 81 4.64 -3.44 14.56
CA ARG A 81 5.59 -2.39 14.14
C ARG A 81 5.19 -1.86 12.76
N THR A 82 5.38 -0.56 12.54
CA THR A 82 5.07 0.07 11.25
C THR A 82 6.17 1.05 10.86
N ASP A 83 6.42 1.18 9.56
CA ASP A 83 7.32 2.21 9.02
C ASP A 83 6.81 2.70 7.67
N HIS A 84 6.46 3.98 7.59
CA HIS A 84 6.04 4.62 6.35
C HIS A 84 7.22 4.84 5.41
N THR A 85 6.94 4.83 4.11
CA THR A 85 7.96 5.01 3.08
C THR A 85 7.68 6.23 2.23
N THR A 86 8.75 6.81 1.68
CA THR A 86 8.68 7.94 0.77
C THR A 86 8.60 7.53 -0.70
N ASN A 87 9.14 6.36 -1.05
CA ASN A 87 9.20 5.77 -2.39
C ASN A 87 9.61 4.29 -2.31
N ASN A 88 9.71 3.61 -3.46
CA ASN A 88 10.13 2.21 -3.50
C ASN A 88 11.56 1.98 -3.01
N HIS A 89 12.49 2.89 -3.27
CA HIS A 89 13.87 2.78 -2.77
C HIS A 89 13.89 2.71 -1.24
N ASP A 90 13.21 3.65 -0.59
CA ASP A 90 13.09 3.70 0.88
C ASP A 90 12.39 2.42 1.41
N GLY A 91 11.36 1.94 0.70
CA GLY A 91 10.65 0.71 1.07
C GLY A 91 11.54 -0.53 1.02
N ILE A 92 12.38 -0.66 0.00
CA ILE A 92 13.34 -1.76 -0.14
C ILE A 92 14.41 -1.69 0.97
N GLU A 93 14.98 -0.50 1.21
CA GLU A 93 15.96 -0.31 2.28
C GLU A 93 15.41 -0.70 3.66
N LYS A 94 14.20 -0.24 3.98
CA LYS A 94 13.52 -0.59 5.24
C LYS A 94 13.22 -2.07 5.35
N THR A 95 12.81 -2.70 4.25
CA THR A 95 12.60 -4.15 4.19
C THR A 95 13.89 -4.90 4.53
N ILE A 96 15.00 -4.54 3.88
CA ILE A 96 16.32 -5.14 4.14
C ILE A 96 16.74 -4.89 5.59
N GLN A 97 16.47 -3.70 6.12
CA GLN A 97 16.81 -3.38 7.50
C GLN A 97 16.01 -4.23 8.49
N PHE A 98 14.70 -4.39 8.31
CA PHE A 98 13.87 -5.23 9.17
C PHE A 98 14.22 -6.71 9.10
N LEU A 99 14.64 -7.20 7.92
CA LEU A 99 15.10 -8.59 7.78
C LEU A 99 16.39 -8.90 8.56
N LYS A 100 17.15 -7.89 8.98
CA LYS A 100 18.33 -8.07 9.86
C LYS A 100 17.94 -8.23 11.32
N ASP A 101 16.71 -7.87 11.70
CA ASP A 101 16.20 -8.09 13.04
C ASP A 101 15.89 -9.57 13.25
N ASP A 102 16.09 -10.05 14.46
CA ASP A 102 15.73 -11.42 14.84
C ASP A 102 14.31 -11.44 15.41
N PHE A 103 13.33 -11.74 14.56
CA PHE A 103 11.93 -11.88 14.96
C PHE A 103 11.26 -13.06 14.25
N GLU A 104 10.21 -13.57 14.85
CA GLU A 104 9.30 -14.55 14.26
C GLU A 104 7.97 -13.88 13.94
N GLY A 105 7.51 -14.00 12.69
CA GLY A 105 6.27 -13.36 12.30
C GLY A 105 6.14 -13.05 10.81
N LEU A 106 5.55 -11.90 10.49
CA LEU A 106 5.28 -11.44 9.14
C LEU A 106 5.92 -10.07 8.90
N LEU A 107 6.77 -9.97 7.88
CA LEU A 107 7.17 -8.69 7.30
C LEU A 107 6.35 -8.47 6.02
N PHE A 108 5.57 -7.42 6.00
CA PHE A 108 4.71 -7.09 4.87
C PHE A 108 5.07 -5.71 4.32
N THR A 109 5.60 -5.67 3.11
CA THR A 109 6.03 -4.44 2.42
C THR A 109 5.12 -4.15 1.24
N ASN A 110 4.68 -2.89 1.12
CA ASN A 110 3.99 -2.38 -0.06
C ASN A 110 4.88 -1.36 -0.79
N LEU A 111 5.31 -1.71 -2.01
CA LEU A 111 6.06 -0.83 -2.90
C LEU A 111 5.07 -0.12 -3.84
N VAL A 112 4.98 1.20 -3.75
CA VAL A 112 3.84 1.97 -4.27
C VAL A 112 4.11 2.73 -5.58
N ASP A 113 5.36 2.88 -6.00
CA ASP A 113 5.72 3.78 -7.10
C ASP A 113 5.23 3.26 -8.45
N THR A 114 5.21 1.94 -8.65
CA THR A 114 4.69 1.30 -9.87
C THR A 114 3.25 1.72 -10.16
N ASP A 115 2.40 1.79 -9.13
CA ASP A 115 1.04 2.30 -9.24
C ASP A 115 1.00 3.83 -9.26
N MET A 116 1.48 4.46 -8.18
CA MET A 116 1.23 5.88 -7.91
C MET A 116 1.97 6.84 -8.84
N ILE A 117 3.19 6.50 -9.25
CA ILE A 117 4.06 7.39 -10.03
C ILE A 117 3.98 7.05 -11.50
N TYR A 118 3.99 5.76 -11.86
CA TYR A 118 4.14 5.30 -13.24
C TYR A 118 2.85 4.78 -13.84
N GLY A 119 2.14 3.88 -13.18
CA GLY A 119 0.94 3.22 -13.70
C GLY A 119 -0.19 4.20 -14.01
N HIS A 120 -0.60 5.01 -13.07
CA HIS A 120 -1.62 6.05 -13.25
C HIS A 120 -1.23 7.19 -14.20
N ARG A 121 -0.07 7.14 -14.81
CA ARG A 121 0.43 8.14 -15.77
C ARG A 121 0.83 7.54 -17.12
N ASN A 122 0.60 6.26 -17.29
CA ASN A 122 0.98 5.52 -18.49
C ASN A 122 2.47 5.68 -18.82
N ASP A 123 3.30 5.79 -17.78
CA ASP A 123 4.75 5.88 -17.90
C ASP A 123 5.35 4.46 -17.94
N VAL A 124 5.39 3.90 -19.14
CA VAL A 124 5.88 2.53 -19.37
C VAL A 124 7.33 2.37 -18.99
N GLU A 125 8.18 3.36 -19.33
CA GLU A 125 9.61 3.31 -19.06
C GLU A 125 9.89 3.39 -17.56
N GLY A 126 9.21 4.31 -16.86
CA GLY A 126 9.33 4.43 -15.40
C GLY A 126 8.80 3.20 -14.67
N TYR A 127 7.72 2.60 -15.17
CA TYR A 127 7.17 1.36 -14.61
C TYR A 127 8.15 0.19 -14.74
N ALA A 128 8.72 -0.01 -15.94
CA ALA A 128 9.74 -1.03 -16.19
C ALA A 128 10.99 -0.78 -15.32
N GLY A 129 11.47 0.46 -15.28
CA GLY A 129 12.64 0.83 -14.47
C GLY A 129 12.44 0.58 -12.96
N ALA A 130 11.21 0.75 -12.45
CA ALA A 130 10.91 0.44 -11.04
C ALA A 130 11.00 -1.07 -10.76
N LEU A 131 10.56 -1.90 -11.70
CA LEU A 131 10.69 -3.37 -11.59
C LEU A 131 12.15 -3.81 -11.73
N GLU A 132 12.89 -3.28 -12.70
CA GLU A 132 14.32 -3.55 -12.87
C GLU A 132 15.13 -3.14 -11.63
N TYR A 133 14.78 -2.01 -11.02
CA TYR A 133 15.42 -1.60 -9.79
C TYR A 133 15.13 -2.58 -8.65
N PHE A 134 13.88 -2.98 -8.46
CA PHE A 134 13.53 -3.99 -7.46
C PHE A 134 14.30 -5.30 -7.70
N ASP A 135 14.32 -5.79 -8.94
CA ASP A 135 15.06 -7.00 -9.32
C ASP A 135 16.55 -6.89 -8.99
N SER A 136 17.16 -5.74 -9.28
CA SER A 136 18.58 -5.48 -8.94
C SER A 136 18.88 -5.53 -7.44
N ARG A 137 17.89 -5.23 -6.60
CA ARG A 137 18.01 -5.24 -5.13
C ARG A 137 17.54 -6.56 -4.49
N LEU A 138 16.84 -7.39 -5.25
CA LEU A 138 16.32 -8.68 -4.76
C LEU A 138 17.42 -9.59 -4.17
N PRO A 139 18.63 -9.69 -4.72
CA PRO A 139 19.71 -10.47 -4.10
C PRO A 139 20.05 -10.05 -2.67
N GLU A 140 19.92 -8.74 -2.36
CA GLU A 140 20.19 -8.24 -1.01
C GLU A 140 19.09 -8.68 -0.03
N ILE A 141 17.83 -8.73 -0.48
CA ILE A 141 16.70 -9.25 0.29
C ILE A 141 16.91 -10.75 0.55
N LEU A 142 17.18 -11.51 -0.52
CA LEU A 142 17.39 -12.94 -0.43
C LEU A 142 18.57 -13.33 0.49
N ALA A 143 19.61 -12.51 0.53
CA ALA A 143 20.76 -12.74 1.38
C ALA A 143 20.45 -12.55 2.90
N GLN A 144 19.34 -11.93 3.26
CA GLN A 144 18.91 -11.78 4.65
C GLN A 144 17.98 -12.92 5.11
N LEU A 145 17.41 -13.69 4.18
CA LEU A 145 16.48 -14.75 4.52
C LEU A 145 17.21 -15.93 5.18
N LYS A 146 16.59 -16.49 6.21
CA LYS A 146 17.00 -17.71 6.89
C LYS A 146 16.44 -18.94 6.18
N GLU A 147 16.93 -20.12 6.49
CA GLU A 147 16.52 -21.39 5.86
C GLU A 147 15.00 -21.66 5.98
N GLU A 148 14.38 -21.18 7.06
CA GLU A 148 12.96 -21.40 7.34
C GLU A 148 12.05 -20.26 6.85
N ASP A 149 12.64 -19.18 6.30
CA ASP A 149 11.87 -18.05 5.81
C ASP A 149 11.24 -18.34 4.45
N VAL A 150 10.05 -17.79 4.23
CA VAL A 150 9.34 -17.85 2.94
C VAL A 150 9.10 -16.45 2.44
N LEU A 151 9.58 -16.17 1.24
CA LEU A 151 9.33 -14.90 0.54
C LEU A 151 8.19 -15.09 -0.48
N PHE A 152 7.21 -14.19 -0.44
CA PHE A 152 6.22 -14.04 -1.50
C PHE A 152 6.38 -12.69 -2.18
N ILE A 153 6.45 -12.68 -3.50
CA ILE A 153 6.42 -11.47 -4.32
C ILE A 153 5.14 -11.52 -5.14
N THR A 154 4.27 -10.53 -4.93
CA THR A 154 2.97 -10.46 -5.59
C THR A 154 2.55 -9.01 -5.80
N ALA A 155 1.36 -8.80 -6.34
CA ALA A 155 0.72 -7.48 -6.41
C ALA A 155 -0.70 -7.55 -5.86
N ASP A 156 -1.21 -6.42 -5.40
CA ASP A 156 -2.58 -6.27 -4.90
C ASP A 156 -3.60 -6.11 -6.04
N HIS A 157 -3.18 -5.59 -7.20
CA HIS A 157 -3.97 -5.45 -8.42
C HIS A 157 -3.08 -5.32 -9.65
N GLY A 158 -3.69 -5.39 -10.83
CA GLY A 158 -3.05 -5.06 -12.09
C GLY A 158 -3.03 -3.54 -12.35
N CYS A 159 -2.02 -3.10 -13.06
CA CYS A 159 -1.91 -1.75 -13.60
C CYS A 159 -1.07 -1.83 -14.88
N ASP A 160 -1.72 -1.70 -16.04
CA ASP A 160 -1.03 -1.78 -17.33
C ASP A 160 -0.82 -0.39 -17.94
N PRO A 161 0.40 0.16 -17.87
CA PRO A 161 0.70 1.49 -18.37
C PRO A 161 0.69 1.58 -19.91
N THR A 162 0.54 0.45 -20.62
CA THR A 162 0.48 0.43 -22.10
C THR A 162 -0.94 0.62 -22.62
N THR A 163 -1.95 0.55 -21.76
CA THR A 163 -3.34 0.79 -22.13
C THR A 163 -3.69 2.28 -22.12
N PRO A 164 -4.74 2.72 -22.84
CA PRO A 164 -5.17 4.12 -22.80
C PRO A 164 -5.72 4.58 -21.44
N SER A 165 -6.14 3.63 -20.60
CA SER A 165 -6.66 3.93 -19.26
C SER A 165 -5.53 4.27 -18.31
N THR A 166 -5.78 5.19 -17.39
CA THR A 166 -4.92 5.48 -16.24
C THR A 166 -5.45 4.83 -14.95
N ASP A 167 -6.46 3.97 -15.05
CA ASP A 167 -7.05 3.25 -13.93
C ASP A 167 -6.40 1.87 -13.78
N HIS A 168 -6.66 1.23 -12.64
CA HIS A 168 -6.24 -0.16 -12.42
C HIS A 168 -6.86 -1.09 -13.47
N SER A 169 -6.10 -2.07 -13.92
CA SER A 169 -6.54 -3.09 -14.85
C SER A 169 -6.80 -4.42 -14.15
N ARG A 170 -7.69 -5.22 -14.73
CA ARG A 170 -7.99 -6.57 -14.23
C ARG A 170 -7.03 -7.56 -14.88
N GLU A 171 -5.85 -7.66 -14.31
CA GLU A 171 -4.81 -8.60 -14.74
C GLU A 171 -4.58 -9.68 -13.68
N TYR A 172 -4.06 -10.81 -14.11
CA TYR A 172 -3.49 -11.78 -13.16
C TYR A 172 -2.22 -11.20 -12.55
N VAL A 173 -2.18 -11.14 -11.23
CA VAL A 173 -0.98 -10.72 -10.52
C VAL A 173 0.00 -11.89 -10.40
N PRO A 174 1.32 -11.63 -10.38
CA PRO A 174 2.31 -12.68 -10.16
C PRO A 174 2.19 -13.25 -8.74
N ILE A 175 2.60 -14.48 -8.58
CA ILE A 175 2.89 -15.12 -7.29
C ILE A 175 4.22 -15.84 -7.47
N LEU A 176 5.28 -15.29 -6.92
CA LEU A 176 6.64 -15.79 -6.98
C LEU A 176 7.13 -16.17 -5.60
#